data_34bee4f09df772e51db335754b751d9b
#
_entry.id   34bee4f09df772e51db335754b751d9b
#
_cell.length_a   1.000
_cell.length_b   1.000
_cell.length_c   1.000
_cell.angle_alpha   90.00
_cell.angle_beta   90.00
_cell.angle_gamma   90.00
#
_symmetry.space_group_name_H-M   'P 1'
#
loop_
_entity.id
_entity.type
_entity.pdbx_description
1 polymer ?
#
loop_
_entity_poly.entity_id
_entity_poly.type
_entity_poly.pdbx_seq_one_letter_code
_entity_poly.pdbx_strand_id
1 'polypeptide(L)'
;MLESIGKYEVKALLGEGATSEVYLCHDPFNGREVAVKVVYADRLKDVNSVKLARKLFVTEASLAGKLLHPHIVQIYDAVDGESMSYIVMEYVNGGTLERHCAQDGLLPIDKVVEIIFKCTRALDFANKLGITHRDIKPANILQSGDSDIKISDFGAALLATGDQTQVAGIGSPAYMSPQQIKEHPLNHQTDIYSLGVVMYQLLTGHLPFQASNNFSMMYQITNVEPPLPSSYRREIPLSLDKVVRKAMQKDLELRYQSWGEFSMELAQAFRADQLSNRSQEVADSEKFNTLRAMPFFNEFSDAELWEVVRISTWENLPADTVVMQDGDPGDFFCILASGEVKITKRKKLLNVLTPGECFGEMAYLSRTSNERVADVTTMSDSRIIKIKGADMDRASDACRHRFDRAFMDILVERLTLANSRLTAV
;
A
#
# COMPACT_ATOMS: atom_id res chain seq x y z
N MET A 1 13.67 -30.24 -15.10
CA MET A 1 12.85 -29.28 -14.34
C MET A 1 12.23 -30.00 -13.15
N LEU A 2 12.13 -29.37 -11.99
CA LEU A 2 11.37 -29.93 -10.88
C LEU A 2 9.91 -30.05 -11.31
N GLU A 3 9.28 -31.19 -11.06
CA GLU A 3 7.85 -31.39 -11.34
C GLU A 3 6.97 -30.86 -10.20
N SER A 4 7.48 -30.97 -8.96
CA SER A 4 6.78 -30.50 -7.77
C SER A 4 7.73 -30.04 -6.66
N ILE A 5 7.27 -29.16 -5.78
CA ILE A 5 7.92 -28.72 -4.55
C ILE A 5 6.95 -29.00 -3.40
N GLY A 6 7.22 -30.07 -2.63
CA GLY A 6 6.24 -30.58 -1.67
C GLY A 6 4.93 -30.97 -2.37
N LYS A 7 3.81 -30.34 -1.97
CA LYS A 7 2.49 -30.55 -2.58
C LYS A 7 2.19 -29.62 -3.78
N TYR A 8 3.07 -28.68 -4.11
CA TYR A 8 2.85 -27.65 -5.12
C TYR A 8 3.42 -28.10 -6.48
N GLU A 9 2.59 -28.05 -7.52
CA GLU A 9 2.96 -28.43 -8.88
C GLU A 9 3.70 -27.27 -9.56
N VAL A 10 4.93 -27.49 -10.03
CA VAL A 10 5.77 -26.46 -10.66
C VAL A 10 5.27 -26.18 -12.08
N LYS A 11 4.99 -24.90 -12.40
CA LYS A 11 4.62 -24.45 -13.74
C LYS A 11 5.76 -23.77 -14.49
N ALA A 12 6.49 -22.87 -13.81
CA ALA A 12 7.58 -22.11 -14.42
C ALA A 12 8.57 -21.61 -13.38
N LEU A 13 9.80 -21.32 -13.80
CA LEU A 13 10.77 -20.55 -13.03
C LEU A 13 10.46 -19.05 -13.21
N LEU A 14 10.24 -18.33 -12.12
CA LEU A 14 9.96 -16.88 -12.12
C LEU A 14 11.24 -16.05 -11.98
N GLY A 15 12.21 -16.54 -11.21
CA GLY A 15 13.46 -15.85 -10.98
C GLY A 15 14.49 -16.70 -10.27
N GLU A 16 15.77 -16.34 -10.46
CA GLU A 16 16.92 -17.00 -9.86
C GLU A 16 17.74 -15.94 -9.12
N GLY A 17 17.96 -16.15 -7.82
CA GLY A 17 18.79 -15.29 -6.97
C GLY A 17 20.09 -15.99 -6.58
N ALA A 18 20.96 -15.29 -5.85
CA ALA A 18 22.26 -15.82 -5.43
C ALA A 18 22.14 -17.10 -4.58
N THR A 19 21.08 -17.25 -3.80
CA THR A 19 20.89 -18.34 -2.82
C THR A 19 19.54 -19.03 -2.94
N SER A 20 18.66 -18.59 -3.83
CA SER A 20 17.29 -19.08 -3.94
C SER A 20 16.76 -18.99 -5.36
N GLU A 21 15.79 -19.82 -5.67
CA GLU A 21 15.00 -19.80 -6.89
C GLU A 21 13.53 -19.58 -6.54
N VAL A 22 12.80 -18.85 -7.37
CA VAL A 22 11.37 -18.60 -7.20
C VAL A 22 10.61 -19.24 -8.35
N TYR A 23 9.65 -20.09 -8.03
CA TYR A 23 8.85 -20.82 -9.00
C TYR A 23 7.39 -20.38 -8.95
N LEU A 24 6.74 -20.29 -10.11
CA LEU A 24 5.30 -20.32 -10.21
C LEU A 24 4.82 -21.75 -10.02
N CYS A 25 3.95 -21.96 -9.07
CA CYS A 25 3.37 -23.27 -8.77
C CYS A 25 1.83 -23.21 -8.71
N HIS A 26 1.19 -24.35 -8.88
CA HIS A 26 -0.22 -24.55 -8.59
C HIS A 26 -0.39 -25.21 -7.24
N ASP A 27 -1.25 -24.64 -6.39
CA ASP A 27 -1.70 -25.24 -5.13
C ASP A 27 -2.98 -26.06 -5.40
N PRO A 28 -2.89 -27.39 -5.46
CA PRO A 28 -4.03 -28.24 -5.83
C PRO A 28 -5.14 -28.27 -4.76
N PHE A 29 -4.82 -27.93 -3.51
CA PHE A 29 -5.81 -27.93 -2.42
C PHE A 29 -6.66 -26.67 -2.41
N ASN A 30 -6.05 -25.51 -2.75
CA ASN A 30 -6.76 -24.23 -2.76
C ASN A 30 -7.13 -23.77 -4.18
N GLY A 31 -6.74 -24.50 -5.23
CA GLY A 31 -7.07 -24.21 -6.63
C GLY A 31 -6.51 -22.87 -7.13
N ARG A 32 -5.35 -22.44 -6.61
CA ARG A 32 -4.76 -21.14 -6.92
C ARG A 32 -3.30 -21.22 -7.35
N GLU A 33 -2.83 -20.19 -8.01
CA GLU A 33 -1.41 -19.99 -8.29
C GLU A 33 -0.70 -19.38 -7.09
N VAL A 34 0.52 -19.85 -6.82
CA VAL A 34 1.38 -19.41 -5.73
C VAL A 34 2.81 -19.23 -6.24
N ALA A 35 3.58 -18.35 -5.62
CA ALA A 35 5.02 -18.29 -5.79
C ALA A 35 5.69 -19.10 -4.70
N VAL A 36 6.64 -19.97 -5.07
CA VAL A 36 7.41 -20.80 -4.13
C VAL A 36 8.87 -20.44 -4.24
N LYS A 37 9.41 -19.82 -3.18
CA LYS A 37 10.83 -19.47 -3.06
C LYS A 37 11.57 -20.63 -2.39
N VAL A 38 12.51 -21.23 -3.11
CA VAL A 38 13.28 -22.39 -2.66
C VAL A 38 14.71 -21.97 -2.33
N VAL A 39 15.20 -22.41 -1.19
CA VAL A 39 16.60 -22.24 -0.76
C VAL A 39 17.26 -23.61 -0.77
N TYR A 40 18.35 -23.75 -1.52
CA TYR A 40 19.13 -24.99 -1.63
C TYR A 40 20.38 -24.91 -0.78
N ALA A 41 20.41 -25.63 0.35
CA ALA A 41 21.56 -25.69 1.25
C ALA A 41 22.81 -26.25 0.53
N ASP A 42 22.62 -27.23 -0.35
CA ASP A 42 23.72 -27.96 -1.03
C ASP A 42 24.42 -27.13 -2.13
N ARG A 43 23.80 -26.04 -2.61
CA ARG A 43 24.40 -25.16 -3.63
C ARG A 43 25.31 -24.07 -3.03
N LEU A 44 25.33 -23.93 -1.71
CA LEU A 44 26.12 -22.92 -1.03
C LEU A 44 27.52 -23.46 -0.73
N LYS A 45 28.56 -22.74 -1.21
CA LYS A 45 29.95 -23.22 -1.24
C LYS A 45 30.67 -23.20 0.11
N ASP A 46 30.14 -22.48 1.10
CA ASP A 46 30.79 -22.33 2.40
C ASP A 46 29.75 -22.28 3.56
N VAL A 47 30.22 -22.64 4.75
CA VAL A 47 29.41 -22.76 5.98
C VAL A 47 28.76 -21.45 6.39
N ASN A 48 29.38 -20.28 6.09
CA ASN A 48 28.87 -18.99 6.45
C ASN A 48 27.69 -18.59 5.53
N SER A 49 27.80 -18.87 4.24
CA SER A 49 26.72 -18.68 3.27
C SER A 49 25.50 -19.53 3.59
N VAL A 50 25.69 -20.79 4.01
CA VAL A 50 24.61 -21.69 4.47
C VAL A 50 23.91 -21.11 5.71
N LYS A 51 24.67 -20.71 6.72
CA LYS A 51 24.13 -20.11 7.96
C LYS A 51 23.34 -18.84 7.67
N LEU A 52 23.87 -18.01 6.77
CA LEU A 52 23.24 -16.76 6.38
C LEU A 52 21.92 -17.02 5.63
N ALA A 53 21.91 -17.88 4.61
CA ALA A 53 20.72 -18.22 3.85
C ALA A 53 19.62 -18.80 4.76
N ARG A 54 20.00 -19.68 5.70
CA ARG A 54 19.07 -20.23 6.69
C ARG A 54 18.53 -19.14 7.64
N LYS A 55 19.38 -18.20 8.08
CA LYS A 55 18.95 -17.08 8.91
C LYS A 55 17.92 -16.20 8.17
N LEU A 56 18.19 -15.86 6.91
CA LEU A 56 17.27 -15.09 6.07
C LEU A 56 15.94 -15.83 5.87
N PHE A 57 15.99 -17.12 5.56
CA PHE A 57 14.82 -17.97 5.42
C PHE A 57 13.98 -18.00 6.71
N VAL A 58 14.58 -18.28 7.85
CA VAL A 58 13.88 -18.34 9.15
C VAL A 58 13.25 -16.98 9.49
N THR A 59 13.97 -15.89 9.21
CA THR A 59 13.43 -14.54 9.40
C THR A 59 12.18 -14.32 8.57
N GLU A 60 12.24 -14.60 7.27
CA GLU A 60 11.12 -14.43 6.35
C GLU A 60 9.93 -15.34 6.72
N ALA A 61 10.20 -16.62 7.01
CA ALA A 61 9.21 -17.58 7.46
C ALA A 61 8.50 -17.16 8.76
N SER A 62 9.22 -16.52 9.69
CA SER A 62 8.66 -16.05 10.97
C SER A 62 7.65 -14.92 10.82
N LEU A 63 7.58 -14.28 9.65
CA LEU A 63 6.66 -13.21 9.33
C LEU A 63 5.35 -13.71 8.71
N ALA A 64 5.25 -15.03 8.43
CA ALA A 64 4.03 -15.66 7.95
C ALA A 64 2.84 -15.33 8.89
N GLY A 65 1.76 -14.85 8.33
CA GLY A 65 0.55 -14.46 9.06
C GLY A 65 0.64 -13.14 9.87
N LYS A 66 1.83 -12.50 9.97
CA LYS A 66 2.01 -11.24 10.70
C LYS A 66 1.88 -10.01 9.79
N LEU A 67 2.34 -10.09 8.55
CA LEU A 67 2.33 -9.00 7.58
C LEU A 67 1.12 -9.09 6.65
N LEU A 68 -0.08 -8.91 7.20
CA LEU A 68 -1.32 -8.90 6.44
C LEU A 68 -1.63 -7.46 6.00
N HIS A 69 -1.17 -7.08 4.81
CA HIS A 69 -1.38 -5.75 4.24
C HIS A 69 -1.54 -5.88 2.71
N PRO A 70 -2.46 -5.12 2.06
CA PRO A 70 -2.72 -5.23 0.62
C PRO A 70 -1.49 -4.97 -0.25
N HIS A 71 -0.54 -4.15 0.21
CA HIS A 71 0.70 -3.81 -0.49
C HIS A 71 1.93 -4.56 0.06
N ILE A 72 1.73 -5.71 0.71
CA ILE A 72 2.78 -6.65 1.10
C ILE A 72 2.40 -8.02 0.55
N VAL A 73 3.38 -8.75 0.01
CA VAL A 73 3.19 -10.12 -0.46
C VAL A 73 2.86 -11.01 0.74
N GLN A 74 1.72 -11.69 0.68
CA GLN A 74 1.28 -12.58 1.74
C GLN A 74 2.08 -13.88 1.72
N ILE A 75 2.62 -14.29 2.87
CA ILE A 75 3.23 -15.62 3.05
C ILE A 75 2.14 -16.58 3.53
N TYR A 76 1.97 -17.69 2.82
CA TYR A 76 0.95 -18.69 3.11
C TYR A 76 1.47 -19.86 3.94
N ASP A 77 2.72 -20.27 3.66
CA ASP A 77 3.34 -21.45 4.28
C ASP A 77 4.86 -21.35 4.23
N ALA A 78 5.55 -22.06 5.11
CA ALA A 78 7.00 -22.19 5.09
C ALA A 78 7.40 -23.56 5.62
N VAL A 79 8.29 -24.23 4.89
CA VAL A 79 8.79 -25.57 5.24
C VAL A 79 10.31 -25.53 5.33
N ASP A 80 10.86 -25.87 6.50
CA ASP A 80 12.30 -26.03 6.73
C ASP A 80 12.64 -27.53 6.67
N GLY A 81 13.18 -27.96 5.53
CA GLY A 81 13.57 -29.36 5.26
C GLY A 81 15.08 -29.56 5.34
N GLU A 82 15.53 -30.82 5.47
CA GLU A 82 16.95 -31.17 5.54
C GLU A 82 17.71 -30.85 4.24
N SER A 83 17.11 -31.14 3.08
CA SER A 83 17.74 -30.94 1.77
C SER A 83 17.27 -29.67 1.08
N MET A 84 16.04 -29.21 1.37
CA MET A 84 15.39 -28.09 0.69
C MET A 84 14.44 -27.39 1.64
N SER A 85 14.62 -26.10 1.82
CA SER A 85 13.68 -25.22 2.54
C SER A 85 12.94 -24.34 1.54
N TYR A 86 11.63 -24.12 1.74
CA TYR A 86 10.85 -23.28 0.83
C TYR A 86 9.77 -22.46 1.55
N ILE A 87 9.48 -21.29 0.98
CA ILE A 87 8.40 -20.37 1.42
C ILE A 87 7.38 -20.30 0.31
N VAL A 88 6.11 -20.47 0.67
CA VAL A 88 4.97 -20.36 -0.24
C VAL A 88 4.29 -19.01 -0.02
N MET A 89 4.16 -18.23 -1.07
CA MET A 89 3.66 -16.87 -0.99
C MET A 89 2.69 -16.55 -2.13
N GLU A 90 2.02 -15.46 -2.00
CA GLU A 90 1.14 -14.89 -3.01
C GLU A 90 1.89 -14.70 -4.33
N TYR A 91 1.30 -15.19 -5.42
CA TYR A 91 1.80 -14.91 -6.77
C TYR A 91 1.27 -13.56 -7.26
N VAL A 92 2.17 -12.69 -7.67
CA VAL A 92 1.88 -11.37 -8.24
C VAL A 92 2.30 -11.35 -9.70
N ASN A 93 1.34 -11.20 -10.58
CA ASN A 93 1.52 -11.46 -12.03
C ASN A 93 2.14 -10.26 -12.80
N GLY A 94 2.41 -9.13 -12.17
CA GLY A 94 2.85 -7.91 -12.87
C GLY A 94 4.36 -7.73 -13.03
N GLY A 95 5.19 -8.63 -12.48
CA GLY A 95 6.65 -8.47 -12.45
C GLY A 95 7.13 -7.41 -11.46
N THR A 96 8.42 -7.08 -11.51
CA THR A 96 9.05 -6.11 -10.60
C THR A 96 9.10 -4.70 -11.18
N LEU A 97 9.32 -3.69 -10.32
CA LEU A 97 9.51 -2.31 -10.78
C LEU A 97 10.85 -2.08 -11.51
N GLU A 98 11.73 -3.07 -11.58
CA GLU A 98 13.01 -2.94 -12.32
C GLU A 98 12.81 -2.54 -13.78
N ARG A 99 11.74 -3.01 -14.43
CA ARG A 99 11.41 -2.65 -15.81
C ARG A 99 11.14 -1.16 -16.02
N HIS A 100 10.88 -0.41 -14.92
CA HIS A 100 10.63 1.04 -14.96
C HIS A 100 11.83 1.87 -14.47
N CYS A 101 13.00 1.25 -14.34
CA CYS A 101 14.22 1.88 -13.84
C CYS A 101 15.16 2.40 -14.95
N ALA A 102 14.76 2.29 -16.22
CA ALA A 102 15.49 2.80 -17.38
C ALA A 102 14.65 3.85 -18.13
N GLN A 103 15.32 4.72 -18.91
CA GLN A 103 14.66 5.85 -19.58
C GLN A 103 13.54 5.45 -20.56
N ASP A 104 13.65 4.31 -21.19
CA ASP A 104 12.66 3.75 -22.12
C ASP A 104 11.46 3.09 -21.43
N GLY A 105 11.56 2.87 -20.11
CA GLY A 105 10.51 2.24 -19.29
C GLY A 105 9.84 3.14 -18.25
N LEU A 106 10.12 4.46 -18.27
CA LEU A 106 9.64 5.37 -17.22
C LEU A 106 8.12 5.45 -17.14
N LEU A 107 7.64 5.38 -15.91
CA LEU A 107 6.23 5.64 -15.60
C LEU A 107 5.90 7.15 -15.65
N PRO A 108 4.62 7.51 -15.85
CA PRO A 108 4.12 8.85 -15.55
C PRO A 108 4.41 9.24 -14.10
N ILE A 109 4.66 10.54 -13.86
CA ILE A 109 5.06 11.03 -12.51
C ILE A 109 4.00 10.74 -11.47
N ASP A 110 2.71 10.90 -11.81
CA ASP A 110 1.57 10.59 -10.96
C ASP A 110 1.57 9.12 -10.52
N LYS A 111 1.85 8.19 -11.44
CA LYS A 111 1.96 6.76 -11.12
C LYS A 111 3.13 6.46 -10.19
N VAL A 112 4.28 7.12 -10.38
CA VAL A 112 5.41 7.00 -9.45
C VAL A 112 5.03 7.47 -8.05
N VAL A 113 4.37 8.63 -7.95
CA VAL A 113 3.92 9.16 -6.65
C VAL A 113 2.96 8.21 -5.95
N GLU A 114 1.96 7.65 -6.67
CA GLU A 114 1.03 6.66 -6.13
C GLU A 114 1.74 5.39 -5.63
N ILE A 115 2.67 4.87 -6.41
CA ILE A 115 3.47 3.69 -6.03
C ILE A 115 4.25 3.95 -4.75
N ILE A 116 4.97 5.07 -4.68
CA ILE A 116 5.78 5.42 -3.50
C ILE A 116 4.87 5.65 -2.28
N PHE A 117 3.71 6.30 -2.46
CA PHE A 117 2.74 6.48 -1.38
C PHE A 117 2.28 5.12 -0.82
N LYS A 118 1.91 4.16 -1.67
CA LYS A 118 1.53 2.80 -1.26
C LYS A 118 2.67 2.08 -0.54
N CYS A 119 3.91 2.25 -1.02
CA CYS A 119 5.10 1.73 -0.33
C CYS A 119 5.27 2.33 1.07
N THR A 120 5.10 3.67 1.24
CA THR A 120 5.21 4.29 2.57
C THR A 120 4.19 3.72 3.55
N ARG A 121 2.96 3.43 3.09
CA ARG A 121 1.91 2.85 3.95
C ARG A 121 2.20 1.40 4.33
N ALA A 122 2.68 0.59 3.39
CA ALA A 122 3.08 -0.79 3.65
C ALA A 122 4.24 -0.86 4.65
N LEU A 123 5.25 0.00 4.50
CA LEU A 123 6.43 0.04 5.36
C LEU A 123 6.13 0.65 6.74
N ASP A 124 5.18 1.60 6.83
CA ASP A 124 4.65 2.09 8.12
C ASP A 124 3.95 0.98 8.90
N PHE A 125 3.14 0.16 8.20
CA PHE A 125 2.49 -0.99 8.81
C PHE A 125 3.52 -2.00 9.36
N ALA A 126 4.55 -2.35 8.58
CA ALA A 126 5.63 -3.23 9.03
C ALA A 126 6.39 -2.63 10.23
N ASN A 127 6.70 -1.32 10.18
CA ASN A 127 7.39 -0.61 11.26
C ASN A 127 6.59 -0.61 12.57
N LYS A 128 5.26 -0.46 12.54
CA LYS A 128 4.37 -0.57 13.72
C LYS A 128 4.42 -1.94 14.38
N LEU A 129 4.77 -2.98 13.61
CA LEU A 129 5.02 -4.33 14.12
C LEU A 129 6.49 -4.55 14.54
N GLY A 130 7.30 -3.48 14.57
CA GLY A 130 8.71 -3.53 14.91
C GLY A 130 9.60 -4.13 13.82
N ILE A 131 9.15 -4.15 12.55
CA ILE A 131 9.85 -4.76 11.43
C ILE A 131 10.41 -3.66 10.52
N THR A 132 11.73 -3.73 10.24
CA THR A 132 12.45 -2.91 9.26
C THR A 132 12.91 -3.82 8.12
N HIS A 133 12.62 -3.48 6.87
CA HIS A 133 12.83 -4.34 5.70
C HIS A 133 14.32 -4.52 5.34
N ARG A 134 15.11 -3.43 5.30
CA ARG A 134 16.56 -3.34 5.06
C ARG A 134 17.05 -3.63 3.64
N ASP A 135 16.19 -4.09 2.73
CA ASP A 135 16.55 -4.38 1.33
C ASP A 135 15.48 -3.84 0.36
N ILE A 136 15.06 -2.59 0.55
CA ILE A 136 14.12 -1.93 -0.36
C ILE A 136 14.83 -1.56 -1.65
N LYS A 137 14.36 -2.15 -2.76
CA LYS A 137 14.84 -1.92 -4.13
C LYS A 137 13.74 -2.28 -5.13
N PRO A 138 13.83 -1.84 -6.40
CA PRO A 138 12.81 -2.13 -7.41
C PRO A 138 12.53 -3.62 -7.63
N ALA A 139 13.54 -4.50 -7.47
CA ALA A 139 13.40 -5.95 -7.57
C ALA A 139 12.45 -6.54 -6.52
N ASN A 140 12.33 -5.91 -5.34
CA ASN A 140 11.51 -6.36 -4.22
C ASN A 140 10.15 -5.65 -4.15
N ILE A 141 9.79 -4.87 -5.18
CA ILE A 141 8.47 -4.23 -5.31
C ILE A 141 7.81 -4.78 -6.56
N LEU A 142 6.81 -5.63 -6.36
CA LEU A 142 6.06 -6.27 -7.43
C LEU A 142 4.88 -5.38 -7.83
N GLN A 143 4.56 -5.32 -9.12
CA GLN A 143 3.43 -4.57 -9.65
C GLN A 143 2.24 -5.53 -9.86
N SER A 144 1.05 -5.17 -9.39
CA SER A 144 -0.17 -5.96 -9.55
C SER A 144 -1.27 -5.24 -10.34
N GLY A 145 -0.97 -4.08 -10.90
CA GLY A 145 -1.85 -3.24 -11.72
C GLY A 145 -1.09 -2.00 -12.19
N ASP A 146 -1.78 -0.99 -12.70
CA ASP A 146 -1.13 0.23 -13.23
C ASP A 146 -0.27 0.96 -12.20
N SER A 147 -0.78 1.13 -10.99
CA SER A 147 -0.05 1.73 -9.85
C SER A 147 -0.19 0.88 -8.58
N ASP A 148 -0.77 -0.32 -8.68
CA ASP A 148 -0.90 -1.20 -7.53
C ASP A 148 0.37 -2.03 -7.36
N ILE A 149 0.83 -2.17 -6.10
CA ILE A 149 2.11 -2.81 -5.79
C ILE A 149 2.02 -3.74 -4.59
N LYS A 150 2.99 -4.64 -4.50
CA LYS A 150 3.24 -5.45 -3.30
C LYS A 150 4.73 -5.55 -3.02
N ILE A 151 5.12 -5.22 -1.78
CA ILE A 151 6.50 -5.38 -1.30
C ILE A 151 6.72 -6.84 -0.92
N SER A 152 7.82 -7.41 -1.40
CA SER A 152 8.24 -8.80 -1.17
C SER A 152 9.63 -8.86 -0.50
N ASP A 153 10.06 -10.05 -0.14
CA ASP A 153 11.42 -10.36 0.32
C ASP A 153 11.85 -9.67 1.62
N PHE A 154 11.11 -9.95 2.70
CA PHE A 154 11.47 -9.52 4.05
C PHE A 154 12.57 -10.38 4.71
N GLY A 155 13.33 -11.18 3.93
CA GLY A 155 14.36 -12.06 4.47
C GLY A 155 15.48 -11.32 5.21
N ALA A 156 15.81 -10.09 4.80
CA ALA A 156 16.77 -9.23 5.48
C ALA A 156 16.18 -8.43 6.66
N ALA A 157 14.87 -8.59 6.96
CA ALA A 157 14.19 -7.80 7.96
C ALA A 157 14.75 -7.99 9.37
N LEU A 158 14.72 -6.92 10.17
CA LEU A 158 15.05 -6.94 11.59
C LEU A 158 13.78 -6.86 12.43
N LEU A 159 13.65 -7.75 13.39
CA LEU A 159 12.70 -7.61 14.49
C LEU A 159 13.35 -6.78 15.59
N ALA A 160 12.63 -5.78 16.11
CA ALA A 160 13.14 -4.83 17.12
C ALA A 160 13.62 -5.48 18.44
N THR A 161 13.28 -6.74 18.68
CA THR A 161 13.51 -7.44 19.95
C THR A 161 14.75 -8.34 20.00
N GLY A 162 15.57 -8.40 18.95
CA GLY A 162 16.75 -9.29 18.98
C GLY A 162 17.73 -9.09 17.84
N ASP A 163 18.96 -9.29 18.12
CA ASP A 163 20.11 -9.40 17.23
C ASP A 163 20.45 -8.21 16.32
N GLN A 164 21.40 -7.41 16.80
CA GLN A 164 22.07 -6.35 16.01
C GLN A 164 23.06 -6.90 14.95
N THR A 165 23.00 -8.19 14.60
CA THR A 165 23.91 -8.80 13.64
C THR A 165 23.59 -8.26 12.24
N GLN A 166 24.44 -7.39 11.77
CA GLN A 166 24.37 -6.83 10.44
C GLN A 166 24.69 -7.89 9.40
N VAL A 167 23.82 -8.01 8.41
CA VAL A 167 24.08 -8.86 7.25
C VAL A 167 24.88 -8.00 6.25
N ALA A 168 26.18 -7.88 6.48
CA ALA A 168 27.08 -7.23 5.54
C ALA A 168 27.18 -8.05 4.24
N GLY A 169 26.98 -7.42 3.10
CA GLY A 169 27.35 -7.98 1.79
C GLY A 169 26.25 -8.61 0.95
N ILE A 170 24.96 -8.47 1.28
CA ILE A 170 23.87 -8.95 0.42
C ILE A 170 23.24 -7.77 -0.31
N GLY A 171 23.23 -7.83 -1.65
CA GLY A 171 22.55 -6.90 -2.54
C GLY A 171 23.46 -5.87 -3.22
N SER A 172 22.92 -5.13 -4.18
CA SER A 172 23.59 -3.98 -4.82
C SER A 172 23.71 -2.84 -3.81
N PRO A 173 24.90 -2.28 -3.56
CA PRO A 173 25.08 -1.18 -2.61
C PRO A 173 24.33 0.10 -3.01
N ALA A 174 23.86 0.19 -4.25
CA ALA A 174 23.20 1.40 -4.79
C ALA A 174 21.97 1.88 -4.01
N TYR A 175 21.27 0.97 -3.29
CA TYR A 175 20.08 1.28 -2.50
C TYR A 175 20.36 1.33 -0.98
N MET A 176 21.58 0.99 -0.55
CA MET A 176 21.95 0.99 0.86
C MET A 176 21.93 2.41 1.44
N SER A 177 21.46 2.53 2.67
CA SER A 177 21.56 3.79 3.41
C SER A 177 22.98 4.05 3.90
N PRO A 178 23.36 5.32 4.18
CA PRO A 178 24.65 5.64 4.80
C PRO A 178 24.89 4.87 6.11
N GLN A 179 23.83 4.58 6.89
CA GLN A 179 23.91 3.84 8.15
C GLN A 179 24.27 2.38 7.93
N GLN A 180 23.72 1.74 6.87
CA GLN A 180 24.09 0.37 6.51
C GLN A 180 25.57 0.27 6.11
N ILE A 181 26.06 1.24 5.31
CA ILE A 181 27.46 1.27 4.87
C ILE A 181 28.41 1.52 6.03
N LYS A 182 28.02 2.36 6.99
CA LYS A 182 28.82 2.68 8.19
C LYS A 182 28.65 1.66 9.32
N GLU A 183 27.85 0.62 9.10
CA GLU A 183 27.55 -0.39 10.10
C GLU A 183 26.98 0.18 11.41
N HIS A 184 26.22 1.27 11.33
CA HIS A 184 25.52 1.87 12.45
C HIS A 184 24.20 1.11 12.75
N PRO A 185 23.62 1.30 13.94
CA PRO A 185 22.29 0.77 14.25
C PRO A 185 21.24 1.18 13.23
N LEU A 186 20.43 0.22 12.78
CA LEU A 186 19.43 0.42 11.73
C LEU A 186 18.03 0.54 12.32
N ASN A 187 17.24 1.44 11.76
CA ASN A 187 15.85 1.65 12.08
C ASN A 187 15.03 1.87 10.78
N HIS A 188 13.76 2.24 10.89
CA HIS A 188 12.88 2.51 9.75
C HIS A 188 13.40 3.61 8.80
N GLN A 189 14.26 4.53 9.28
CA GLN A 189 14.85 5.57 8.42
C GLN A 189 15.85 5.00 7.40
N THR A 190 16.35 3.77 7.63
CA THR A 190 17.08 2.99 6.63
C THR A 190 16.22 2.73 5.39
N ASP A 191 15.00 2.23 5.59
CA ASP A 191 14.05 1.94 4.51
C ASP A 191 13.54 3.23 3.84
N ILE A 192 13.36 4.32 4.61
CA ILE A 192 13.02 5.65 4.07
C ILE A 192 14.06 6.10 3.05
N TYR A 193 15.37 5.97 3.37
CA TYR A 193 16.45 6.31 2.44
C TYR A 193 16.38 5.45 1.18
N SER A 194 16.29 4.14 1.33
CA SER A 194 16.22 3.18 0.21
C SER A 194 15.01 3.44 -0.68
N LEU A 195 13.84 3.76 -0.09
CA LEU A 195 12.65 4.14 -0.85
C LEU A 195 12.83 5.48 -1.57
N GLY A 196 13.57 6.42 -0.99
CA GLY A 196 14.00 7.67 -1.64
C GLY A 196 14.84 7.40 -2.89
N VAL A 197 15.78 6.43 -2.82
CA VAL A 197 16.58 6.00 -3.98
C VAL A 197 15.70 5.35 -5.06
N VAL A 198 14.76 4.50 -4.67
CA VAL A 198 13.78 3.90 -5.60
C VAL A 198 12.95 4.99 -6.29
N MET A 199 12.42 5.94 -5.53
CA MET A 199 11.66 7.08 -6.07
C MET A 199 12.49 7.89 -7.06
N TYR A 200 13.73 8.21 -6.71
CA TYR A 200 14.68 8.91 -7.59
C TYR A 200 14.81 8.17 -8.92
N GLN A 201 15.08 6.86 -8.87
CA GLN A 201 15.31 6.06 -10.07
C GLN A 201 14.06 5.91 -10.93
N LEU A 202 12.87 5.70 -10.35
CA LEU A 202 11.61 5.63 -11.08
C LEU A 202 11.23 6.97 -11.74
N LEU A 203 11.61 8.10 -11.14
CA LEU A 203 11.38 9.41 -11.70
C LEU A 203 12.32 9.74 -12.86
N THR A 204 13.60 9.30 -12.79
CA THR A 204 14.68 9.76 -13.68
C THR A 204 15.19 8.70 -14.65
N GLY A 205 15.01 7.41 -14.37
CA GLY A 205 15.67 6.31 -15.08
C GLY A 205 17.15 6.13 -14.71
N HIS A 206 17.63 6.86 -13.71
CA HIS A 206 19.03 6.84 -13.28
C HIS A 206 19.13 6.58 -11.78
N LEU A 207 20.16 5.83 -11.38
CA LEU A 207 20.56 5.79 -9.97
C LEU A 207 21.14 7.16 -9.56
N PRO A 208 20.91 7.60 -8.31
CA PRO A 208 21.41 8.88 -7.81
C PRO A 208 22.94 8.93 -7.77
N PHE A 209 23.57 7.77 -7.64
CA PHE A 209 25.03 7.61 -7.65
C PHE A 209 25.43 6.53 -8.64
N GLN A 210 26.53 6.76 -9.35
CA GLN A 210 27.12 5.80 -10.29
C GLN A 210 28.63 5.74 -10.06
N ALA A 211 29.17 4.55 -9.94
CA ALA A 211 30.59 4.33 -9.69
C ALA A 211 31.08 3.05 -10.37
N SER A 212 32.36 3.01 -10.70
CA SER A 212 33.01 1.86 -11.34
C SER A 212 33.28 0.68 -10.38
N ASN A 213 33.20 0.92 -9.07
CA ASN A 213 33.42 -0.09 -8.04
C ASN A 213 32.63 0.22 -6.76
N ASN A 214 32.47 -0.80 -5.92
CA ASN A 214 31.66 -0.70 -4.69
C ASN A 214 32.22 0.33 -3.70
N PHE A 215 33.54 0.49 -3.59
CA PHE A 215 34.15 1.45 -2.67
C PHE A 215 33.76 2.90 -3.05
N SER A 216 33.91 3.26 -4.33
CA SER A 216 33.49 4.56 -4.83
C SER A 216 31.99 4.80 -4.71
N MET A 217 31.17 3.75 -4.90
CA MET A 217 29.72 3.81 -4.67
C MET A 217 29.41 4.12 -3.21
N MET A 218 29.99 3.39 -2.27
CA MET A 218 29.82 3.60 -0.83
C MET A 218 30.28 4.99 -0.38
N TYR A 219 31.38 5.50 -0.94
CA TYR A 219 31.83 6.86 -0.69
C TYR A 219 30.81 7.89 -1.15
N GLN A 220 30.25 7.75 -2.37
CA GLN A 220 29.25 8.70 -2.87
C GLN A 220 27.96 8.64 -2.02
N ILE A 221 27.48 7.47 -1.66
CA ILE A 221 26.29 7.31 -0.81
C ILE A 221 26.47 8.02 0.53
N THR A 222 27.67 7.97 1.10
CA THR A 222 27.92 8.52 2.44
C THR A 222 28.25 10.01 2.44
N ASN A 223 28.82 10.54 1.34
CA ASN A 223 29.43 11.88 1.35
C ASN A 223 28.95 12.84 0.25
N VAL A 224 28.32 12.34 -0.83
CA VAL A 224 27.97 13.17 -1.99
C VAL A 224 26.45 13.40 -2.06
N GLU A 225 26.04 14.65 -2.32
CA GLU A 225 24.64 14.95 -2.62
C GLU A 225 24.31 14.55 -4.06
N PRO A 226 23.17 13.86 -4.31
CA PRO A 226 22.78 13.49 -5.66
C PRO A 226 22.30 14.71 -6.45
N PRO A 227 22.37 14.67 -7.80
CA PRO A 227 21.70 15.65 -8.65
C PRO A 227 20.20 15.67 -8.38
N LEU A 228 19.55 16.81 -8.63
CA LEU A 228 18.09 16.90 -8.48
C LEU A 228 17.39 16.08 -9.57
N PRO A 229 16.31 15.33 -9.27
CA PRO A 229 15.52 14.62 -10.26
C PRO A 229 15.07 15.48 -11.44
N SER A 230 14.67 16.72 -11.20
CA SER A 230 14.25 17.68 -12.24
C SER A 230 15.36 18.04 -13.23
N SER A 231 16.64 17.82 -12.90
CA SER A 231 17.76 18.02 -13.83
C SER A 231 17.80 16.96 -14.96
N TYR A 232 17.20 15.79 -14.74
CA TYR A 232 17.09 14.72 -15.74
C TYR A 232 15.76 14.77 -16.50
N ARG A 233 14.67 15.13 -15.81
CA ARG A 233 13.33 15.17 -16.37
C ARG A 233 12.62 16.46 -15.93
N ARG A 234 12.53 17.43 -16.85
CA ARG A 234 12.04 18.79 -16.56
C ARG A 234 10.60 18.88 -16.07
N GLU A 235 9.78 17.86 -16.39
CA GLU A 235 8.41 17.79 -15.93
C GLU A 235 8.30 17.46 -14.42
N ILE A 236 9.38 17.05 -13.76
CA ILE A 236 9.38 16.78 -12.32
C ILE A 236 9.26 18.10 -11.55
N PRO A 237 8.19 18.28 -10.74
CA PRO A 237 8.01 19.48 -9.95
C PRO A 237 9.12 19.64 -8.89
N LEU A 238 9.50 20.90 -8.61
CA LEU A 238 10.47 21.21 -7.54
C LEU A 238 10.01 20.76 -6.15
N SER A 239 8.71 20.58 -5.95
CA SER A 239 8.15 19.98 -4.73
C SER A 239 8.58 18.53 -4.56
N LEU A 240 8.60 17.73 -5.64
CA LEU A 240 9.09 16.35 -5.61
C LEU A 240 10.61 16.26 -5.44
N ASP A 241 11.39 17.19 -6.01
CA ASP A 241 12.84 17.27 -5.72
C ASP A 241 13.12 17.41 -4.22
N LYS A 242 12.32 18.24 -3.51
CA LYS A 242 12.44 18.42 -2.06
C LYS A 242 12.12 17.14 -1.30
N VAL A 243 11.06 16.44 -1.70
CA VAL A 243 10.65 15.17 -1.08
C VAL A 243 11.76 14.11 -1.23
N VAL A 244 12.26 13.91 -2.45
CA VAL A 244 13.34 12.95 -2.72
C VAL A 244 14.59 13.31 -1.94
N ARG A 245 15.01 14.60 -1.97
CA ARG A 245 16.18 15.08 -1.26
C ARG A 245 16.09 14.87 0.24
N LYS A 246 14.89 15.11 0.85
CA LYS A 246 14.67 14.90 2.28
C LYS A 246 14.71 13.42 2.65
N ALA A 247 14.11 12.53 1.83
CA ALA A 247 14.19 11.08 2.03
C ALA A 247 15.64 10.57 1.97
N MET A 248 16.48 11.17 1.12
CA MET A 248 17.87 10.76 0.91
C MET A 248 18.89 11.53 1.75
N GLN A 249 18.48 12.32 2.76
CA GLN A 249 19.40 12.99 3.67
C GLN A 249 20.35 11.99 4.35
N LYS A 250 21.63 12.37 4.46
CA LYS A 250 22.66 11.53 5.10
C LYS A 250 22.48 11.54 6.61
N ASP A 251 22.17 12.72 7.16
CA ASP A 251 21.84 12.92 8.56
C ASP A 251 20.41 12.41 8.85
N LEU A 252 20.28 11.61 9.91
CA LEU A 252 19.01 11.07 10.35
C LEU A 252 18.05 12.15 10.87
N GLU A 253 18.58 13.21 11.50
CA GLU A 253 17.76 14.30 12.03
C GLU A 253 17.13 15.16 10.91
N LEU A 254 17.79 15.26 9.76
CA LEU A 254 17.31 16.01 8.60
C LEU A 254 16.45 15.16 7.67
N ARG A 255 16.46 13.81 7.83
CA ARG A 255 15.63 12.88 7.09
C ARG A 255 14.21 12.86 7.65
N TYR A 256 13.26 12.28 6.95
CA TYR A 256 11.93 12.02 7.51
C TYR A 256 12.02 11.24 8.82
N GLN A 257 11.32 11.71 9.85
CA GLN A 257 11.30 11.09 11.18
C GLN A 257 10.26 9.96 11.26
N SER A 258 9.29 9.95 10.35
CA SER A 258 8.27 8.91 10.28
C SER A 258 7.78 8.68 8.85
N TRP A 259 7.20 7.52 8.61
CA TRP A 259 6.51 7.20 7.37
C TRP A 259 5.31 8.13 7.11
N GLY A 260 4.62 8.52 8.19
CA GLY A 260 3.51 9.48 8.12
C GLY A 260 3.93 10.85 7.58
N GLU A 261 5.06 11.38 8.06
CA GLU A 261 5.64 12.62 7.55
C GLU A 261 5.99 12.52 6.06
N PHE A 262 6.66 11.43 5.65
CA PHE A 262 7.01 11.20 4.25
C PHE A 262 5.77 11.12 3.35
N SER A 263 4.77 10.30 3.73
CA SER A 263 3.55 10.14 2.95
C SER A 263 2.74 11.44 2.83
N MET A 264 2.70 12.24 3.89
CA MET A 264 1.98 13.51 3.91
C MET A 264 2.65 14.55 2.98
N GLU A 265 3.96 14.74 3.07
CA GLU A 265 4.67 15.68 2.20
C GLU A 265 4.63 15.24 0.73
N LEU A 266 4.71 13.92 0.46
CA LEU A 266 4.56 13.37 -0.88
C LEU A 266 3.18 13.68 -1.47
N ALA A 267 2.11 13.45 -0.70
CA ALA A 267 0.75 13.77 -1.13
C ALA A 267 0.53 15.28 -1.34
N GLN A 268 1.11 16.13 -0.50
CA GLN A 268 1.06 17.59 -0.65
C GLN A 268 1.80 18.08 -1.90
N ALA A 269 3.00 17.53 -2.16
CA ALA A 269 3.78 17.85 -3.35
C ALA A 269 3.01 17.51 -4.65
N PHE A 270 2.27 16.41 -4.64
CA PHE A 270 1.45 15.99 -5.76
C PHE A 270 0.21 16.87 -5.96
N ARG A 271 -0.50 17.24 -4.89
CA ARG A 271 -1.67 18.15 -4.95
C ARG A 271 -1.30 19.52 -5.49
N ALA A 272 -0.17 20.07 -5.09
CA ALA A 272 0.30 21.36 -5.56
C ALA A 272 0.51 21.39 -7.08
N ASP A 273 0.91 20.26 -7.67
CA ASP A 273 1.08 20.08 -9.11
C ASP A 273 -0.25 19.85 -9.84
N GLN A 274 -1.18 19.07 -9.24
CA GLN A 274 -2.51 18.80 -9.83
C GLN A 274 -3.40 20.05 -9.93
N LEU A 275 -3.25 21.03 -9.05
CA LEU A 275 -3.95 22.33 -9.14
C LEU A 275 -3.54 23.10 -10.40
N SER A 276 -2.36 22.79 -10.99
CA SER A 276 -1.91 23.34 -12.26
C SER A 276 -2.31 22.50 -13.49
N ASN A 277 -2.59 21.19 -13.30
CA ASN A 277 -2.95 20.26 -14.37
C ASN A 277 -4.26 19.54 -14.03
N ARG A 278 -5.36 19.90 -14.70
CA ARG A 278 -6.70 19.31 -14.54
C ARG A 278 -6.72 17.83 -14.93
N SER A 279 -6.49 16.90 -14.00
CA SER A 279 -6.94 15.51 -14.14
C SER A 279 -8.18 15.26 -13.28
N GLN A 280 -9.22 14.66 -13.84
CA GLN A 280 -10.54 14.47 -13.21
C GLN A 280 -10.60 13.27 -12.25
N GLU A 281 -9.58 12.41 -12.20
CA GLU A 281 -9.55 11.25 -11.30
C GLU A 281 -8.89 11.60 -9.96
N VAL A 282 -9.58 11.24 -8.88
CA VAL A 282 -9.03 11.38 -7.52
C VAL A 282 -7.98 10.31 -7.30
N ALA A 283 -6.74 10.70 -7.01
CA ALA A 283 -5.66 9.77 -6.74
C ALA A 283 -5.96 8.88 -5.51
N ASP A 284 -5.52 7.62 -5.54
CA ASP A 284 -5.74 6.67 -4.45
C ASP A 284 -5.18 7.15 -3.11
N SER A 285 -4.06 7.88 -3.15
CA SER A 285 -3.48 8.53 -1.97
C SER A 285 -4.41 9.58 -1.35
N GLU A 286 -5.10 10.36 -2.19
CA GLU A 286 -6.08 11.35 -1.72
C GLU A 286 -7.33 10.66 -1.16
N LYS A 287 -7.83 9.61 -1.85
CA LYS A 287 -8.94 8.78 -1.37
C LYS A 287 -8.63 8.21 0.02
N PHE A 288 -7.46 7.57 0.16
CA PHE A 288 -7.03 6.99 1.43
C PHE A 288 -6.97 8.03 2.55
N ASN A 289 -6.32 9.18 2.33
CA ASN A 289 -6.22 10.24 3.33
C ASN A 289 -7.59 10.82 3.70
N THR A 290 -8.49 10.94 2.73
CA THR A 290 -9.87 11.41 2.97
C THR A 290 -10.64 10.42 3.84
N LEU A 291 -10.59 9.11 3.53
CA LEU A 291 -11.22 8.07 4.37
C LEU A 291 -10.66 8.09 5.79
N ARG A 292 -9.32 8.14 5.94
CA ARG A 292 -8.66 8.14 7.25
C ARG A 292 -9.06 9.31 8.15
N ALA A 293 -9.41 10.46 7.56
CA ALA A 293 -9.84 11.65 8.29
C ALA A 293 -11.33 11.63 8.69
N MET A 294 -12.13 10.69 8.18
CA MET A 294 -13.56 10.61 8.46
C MET A 294 -13.87 9.82 9.73
N PRO A 295 -14.75 10.31 10.61
CA PRO A 295 -15.17 9.58 11.82
C PRO A 295 -15.72 8.18 11.54
N PHE A 296 -16.46 8.01 10.43
CA PHE A 296 -16.99 6.72 9.98
C PHE A 296 -15.94 5.61 9.91
N PHE A 297 -14.71 5.96 9.56
CA PHE A 297 -13.61 5.02 9.35
C PHE A 297 -12.60 4.94 10.51
N ASN A 298 -12.88 5.53 11.66
CA ASN A 298 -11.95 5.56 12.80
C ASN A 298 -11.49 4.18 13.26
N GLU A 299 -12.38 3.19 13.24
CA GLU A 299 -12.11 1.82 13.66
C GLU A 299 -11.44 0.95 12.57
N PHE A 300 -11.33 1.48 11.33
CA PHE A 300 -10.73 0.75 10.22
C PHE A 300 -9.21 0.79 10.27
N SER A 301 -8.58 -0.36 10.09
CA SER A 301 -7.13 -0.44 9.87
C SER A 301 -6.73 0.14 8.52
N ASP A 302 -5.44 0.42 8.32
CA ASP A 302 -4.92 0.88 7.02
C ASP A 302 -5.19 -0.13 5.90
N ALA A 303 -5.14 -1.44 6.21
CA ALA A 303 -5.45 -2.50 5.26
C ALA A 303 -6.91 -2.43 4.79
N GLU A 304 -7.85 -2.30 5.73
CA GLU A 304 -9.27 -2.19 5.45
C GLU A 304 -9.60 -0.89 4.69
N LEU A 305 -8.92 0.23 4.99
CA LEU A 305 -9.10 1.48 4.23
C LEU A 305 -8.65 1.34 2.77
N TRP A 306 -7.58 0.59 2.50
CA TRP A 306 -7.16 0.27 1.13
C TRP A 306 -8.16 -0.62 0.40
N GLU A 307 -8.82 -1.54 1.10
CA GLU A 307 -9.93 -2.31 0.53
C GLU A 307 -11.08 -1.38 0.15
N VAL A 308 -11.44 -0.42 1.03
CA VAL A 308 -12.48 0.58 0.74
C VAL A 308 -12.10 1.44 -0.47
N VAL A 309 -10.85 1.89 -0.61
CA VAL A 309 -10.38 2.63 -1.80
C VAL A 309 -10.63 1.83 -3.08
N ARG A 310 -10.38 0.51 -3.07
CA ARG A 310 -10.53 -0.35 -4.25
C ARG A 310 -11.98 -0.67 -4.62
N ILE A 311 -12.85 -0.83 -3.62
CA ILE A 311 -14.27 -1.20 -3.84
C ILE A 311 -15.17 0.02 -4.01
N SER A 312 -14.66 1.24 -3.84
CA SER A 312 -15.44 2.48 -3.91
C SER A 312 -15.28 3.22 -5.23
N THR A 313 -16.36 3.82 -5.70
CA THR A 313 -16.37 4.79 -6.81
C THR A 313 -16.54 6.18 -6.23
N TRP A 314 -15.76 7.15 -6.73
CA TRP A 314 -15.79 8.54 -6.27
C TRP A 314 -16.39 9.43 -7.33
N GLU A 315 -17.47 10.14 -6.99
CA GLU A 315 -18.23 10.98 -7.90
C GLU A 315 -18.24 12.43 -7.41
N ASN A 316 -17.93 13.39 -8.30
CA ASN A 316 -18.12 14.81 -8.03
C ASN A 316 -19.44 15.24 -8.67
N LEU A 317 -20.36 15.70 -7.88
CA LEU A 317 -21.71 16.07 -8.28
C LEU A 317 -21.95 17.56 -8.02
N PRO A 318 -22.47 18.32 -8.98
CA PRO A 318 -22.87 19.72 -8.76
C PRO A 318 -24.06 19.82 -7.80
N ALA A 319 -24.29 21.02 -7.28
CA ALA A 319 -25.48 21.32 -6.50
C ALA A 319 -26.77 20.92 -7.25
N ASP A 320 -27.84 20.65 -6.49
CA ASP A 320 -29.16 20.22 -6.97
C ASP A 320 -29.19 18.93 -7.80
N THR A 321 -28.18 18.09 -7.69
CA THR A 321 -28.15 16.74 -8.31
C THR A 321 -28.90 15.73 -7.45
N VAL A 322 -29.86 15.01 -8.05
CA VAL A 322 -30.56 13.90 -7.39
C VAL A 322 -29.66 12.67 -7.39
N VAL A 323 -29.28 12.18 -6.20
CA VAL A 323 -28.41 11.01 -6.00
C VAL A 323 -29.21 9.74 -5.85
N MET A 324 -30.37 9.80 -5.16
CA MET A 324 -31.29 8.68 -4.91
C MET A 324 -32.73 9.18 -4.94
N GLN A 325 -33.67 8.36 -5.39
CA GLN A 325 -35.11 8.65 -5.38
C GLN A 325 -35.87 7.66 -4.50
N ASP A 326 -36.93 8.13 -3.81
CA ASP A 326 -37.83 7.30 -3.00
C ASP A 326 -38.51 6.23 -3.88
N GLY A 327 -38.41 4.95 -3.49
CA GLY A 327 -38.95 3.82 -4.22
C GLY A 327 -37.99 3.17 -5.25
N ASP A 328 -36.87 3.78 -5.57
CA ASP A 328 -35.87 3.18 -6.47
C ASP A 328 -35.20 1.94 -5.83
N PRO A 329 -34.72 0.98 -6.65
CA PRO A 329 -33.87 -0.11 -6.14
C PRO A 329 -32.59 0.39 -5.50
N GLY A 330 -32.22 -0.17 -4.34
CA GLY A 330 -31.07 0.23 -3.56
C GLY A 330 -29.98 -0.82 -3.51
N ASP A 331 -29.08 -0.83 -4.50
CA ASP A 331 -27.95 -1.75 -4.61
C ASP A 331 -26.61 -1.18 -4.13
N PHE A 332 -26.59 0.06 -3.66
CA PHE A 332 -25.39 0.76 -3.16
C PHE A 332 -25.73 1.63 -1.95
N PHE A 333 -24.71 2.01 -1.21
CA PHE A 333 -24.77 3.10 -0.21
C PHE A 333 -23.69 4.13 -0.50
N CYS A 334 -23.80 5.29 0.12
CA CYS A 334 -22.88 6.40 -0.08
C CYS A 334 -22.39 6.98 1.24
N ILE A 335 -21.16 7.51 1.21
CA ILE A 335 -20.59 8.34 2.28
C ILE A 335 -20.24 9.70 1.67
N LEU A 336 -20.62 10.78 2.33
CA LEU A 336 -20.35 12.13 1.88
C LEU A 336 -18.90 12.52 2.19
N ALA A 337 -18.08 12.73 1.16
CA ALA A 337 -16.69 13.13 1.33
C ALA A 337 -16.54 14.65 1.50
N SER A 338 -17.33 15.44 0.77
CA SER A 338 -17.40 16.90 0.90
C SER A 338 -18.74 17.43 0.37
N GLY A 339 -19.10 18.65 0.76
CA GLY A 339 -20.38 19.27 0.39
C GLY A 339 -21.49 18.97 1.40
N GLU A 340 -22.74 19.14 0.98
CA GLU A 340 -23.94 18.91 1.78
C GLU A 340 -25.02 18.25 0.95
N VAL A 341 -25.75 17.29 1.53
CA VAL A 341 -26.91 16.66 0.89
C VAL A 341 -28.15 16.75 1.78
N LYS A 342 -29.30 16.98 1.18
CA LYS A 342 -30.62 16.95 1.86
C LYS A 342 -31.31 15.62 1.62
N ILE A 343 -31.90 15.09 2.68
CA ILE A 343 -32.79 13.92 2.63
C ILE A 343 -34.22 14.41 2.73
N THR A 344 -35.05 14.07 1.74
CA THR A 344 -36.45 14.48 1.71
C THR A 344 -37.37 13.27 1.49
N LYS A 345 -38.58 13.32 2.05
CA LYS A 345 -39.65 12.37 1.77
C LYS A 345 -40.96 13.09 1.57
N ARG A 346 -41.62 12.81 0.45
CA ARG A 346 -42.86 13.50 0.06
C ARG A 346 -42.71 15.04 0.13
N LYS A 347 -41.57 15.54 -0.35
CA LYS A 347 -41.17 16.97 -0.32
C LYS A 347 -40.92 17.58 1.07
N LYS A 348 -40.99 16.78 2.15
CA LYS A 348 -40.68 17.22 3.51
C LYS A 348 -39.22 16.95 3.80
N LEU A 349 -38.47 17.97 4.25
CA LEU A 349 -37.07 17.81 4.68
C LEU A 349 -37.04 16.93 5.93
N LEU A 350 -36.27 15.84 5.87
CA LEU A 350 -36.02 14.93 6.99
C LEU A 350 -34.71 15.23 7.69
N ASN A 351 -33.64 15.43 6.90
CA ASN A 351 -32.30 15.71 7.43
C ASN A 351 -31.43 16.41 6.38
N VAL A 352 -30.35 17.05 6.84
CA VAL A 352 -29.23 17.53 6.03
C VAL A 352 -27.99 16.82 6.54
N LEU A 353 -27.23 16.19 5.64
CA LEU A 353 -26.01 15.47 5.96
C LEU A 353 -24.77 16.28 5.59
N THR A 354 -23.75 16.14 6.42
CA THR A 354 -22.45 16.80 6.33
C THR A 354 -21.33 15.78 6.05
N PRO A 355 -20.10 16.21 5.69
CA PRO A 355 -19.01 15.31 5.39
C PRO A 355 -18.75 14.27 6.50
N GLY A 356 -18.53 13.03 6.11
CA GLY A 356 -18.35 11.89 7.00
C GLY A 356 -19.61 11.09 7.30
N GLU A 357 -20.81 11.60 6.93
CA GLU A 357 -22.06 10.88 7.14
C GLU A 357 -22.40 9.93 5.98
N CYS A 358 -23.05 8.80 6.33
CA CYS A 358 -23.49 7.76 5.41
C CYS A 358 -24.99 7.91 5.08
N PHE A 359 -25.37 7.54 3.85
CA PHE A 359 -26.77 7.50 3.41
C PHE A 359 -27.01 6.39 2.38
N GLY A 360 -28.28 5.95 2.30
CA GLY A 360 -28.69 4.85 1.43
C GLY A 360 -28.37 3.45 2.00
N GLU A 361 -27.78 3.37 3.18
CA GLU A 361 -27.44 2.14 3.88
C GLU A 361 -28.65 1.29 4.24
N MET A 362 -29.82 1.92 4.48
CA MET A 362 -31.04 1.19 4.90
C MET A 362 -31.52 0.20 3.84
N ALA A 363 -31.47 0.57 2.55
CA ALA A 363 -31.83 -0.31 1.47
C ALA A 363 -30.81 -1.46 1.30
N TYR A 364 -29.53 -1.20 1.53
CA TYR A 364 -28.46 -2.19 1.50
C TYR A 364 -28.59 -3.20 2.66
N LEU A 365 -28.86 -2.72 3.87
CA LEU A 365 -28.96 -3.56 5.07
C LEU A 365 -30.29 -4.33 5.16
N SER A 366 -31.35 -3.87 4.48
CA SER A 366 -32.68 -4.49 4.56
C SER A 366 -32.71 -5.82 3.82
N ARG A 367 -33.11 -6.87 4.52
CA ARG A 367 -33.38 -8.20 3.93
C ARG A 367 -34.81 -8.34 3.37
N THR A 368 -35.69 -7.39 3.66
CA THR A 368 -37.14 -7.46 3.35
C THR A 368 -37.56 -6.53 2.24
N SER A 369 -36.86 -5.42 2.02
CA SER A 369 -37.15 -4.45 0.95
C SER A 369 -35.85 -3.84 0.48
N ASN A 370 -35.57 -3.92 -0.83
CA ASN A 370 -34.41 -3.32 -1.46
C ASN A 370 -34.77 -1.96 -2.08
N GLU A 371 -35.77 -1.24 -1.55
CA GLU A 371 -36.21 0.04 -2.08
C GLU A 371 -35.67 1.20 -1.26
N ARG A 372 -35.37 2.31 -1.94
CA ARG A 372 -35.00 3.58 -1.30
C ARG A 372 -36.17 4.15 -0.52
N VAL A 373 -35.92 4.62 0.68
CA VAL A 373 -36.97 5.13 1.58
C VAL A 373 -37.15 6.65 1.56
N ALA A 374 -36.29 7.36 0.81
CA ALA A 374 -36.31 8.83 0.70
C ALA A 374 -35.50 9.31 -0.52
N ASP A 375 -35.77 10.54 -0.96
CA ASP A 375 -34.97 11.23 -1.94
C ASP A 375 -33.71 11.80 -1.28
N VAL A 376 -32.57 11.77 -2.00
CA VAL A 376 -31.32 12.43 -1.60
C VAL A 376 -30.86 13.34 -2.73
N THR A 377 -30.64 14.63 -2.42
CA THR A 377 -30.23 15.64 -3.40
C THR A 377 -29.08 16.46 -2.82
N THR A 378 -28.07 16.77 -3.63
CA THR A 378 -26.97 17.67 -3.25
C THR A 378 -27.46 19.08 -3.04
N MET A 379 -26.96 19.79 -2.02
CA MET A 379 -27.23 21.21 -1.74
C MET A 379 -26.10 22.12 -2.21
N SER A 380 -24.90 21.57 -2.36
CA SER A 380 -23.71 22.25 -2.86
C SER A 380 -22.93 21.28 -3.75
N ASP A 381 -21.88 21.76 -4.41
CA ASP A 381 -20.94 20.90 -5.09
C ASP A 381 -20.41 19.88 -4.08
N SER A 382 -20.66 18.59 -4.35
CA SER A 382 -20.46 17.52 -3.39
C SER A 382 -19.62 16.41 -3.99
N ARG A 383 -18.74 15.82 -3.17
CA ARG A 383 -18.01 14.59 -3.51
C ARG A 383 -18.59 13.42 -2.71
N ILE A 384 -18.97 12.38 -3.42
CA ILE A 384 -19.63 11.20 -2.84
C ILE A 384 -18.78 9.97 -3.07
N ILE A 385 -18.64 9.15 -2.02
CA ILE A 385 -18.03 7.83 -2.05
C ILE A 385 -19.16 6.81 -2.15
N LYS A 386 -19.25 6.12 -3.28
CA LYS A 386 -20.29 5.14 -3.58
C LYS A 386 -19.72 3.74 -3.51
N ILE A 387 -20.38 2.84 -2.78
CA ILE A 387 -20.00 1.44 -2.62
C ILE A 387 -21.20 0.58 -2.96
N LYS A 388 -21.03 -0.33 -3.94
CA LYS A 388 -22.08 -1.27 -4.34
C LYS A 388 -22.06 -2.52 -3.47
N GLY A 389 -23.23 -3.13 -3.25
CA GLY A 389 -23.35 -4.39 -2.52
C GLY A 389 -22.48 -5.51 -3.10
N ALA A 390 -22.48 -5.64 -4.42
CA ALA A 390 -21.66 -6.64 -5.12
C ALA A 390 -20.14 -6.43 -4.95
N ASP A 391 -19.69 -5.18 -4.70
CA ASP A 391 -18.29 -4.89 -4.46
C ASP A 391 -17.91 -5.16 -2.99
N MET A 392 -18.87 -5.01 -2.06
CA MET A 392 -18.69 -5.41 -0.65
C MET A 392 -18.46 -6.93 -0.51
N ASP A 393 -19.03 -7.75 -1.38
CA ASP A 393 -18.82 -9.21 -1.38
C ASP A 393 -17.34 -9.58 -1.70
N ARG A 394 -16.59 -8.67 -2.31
CA ARG A 394 -15.15 -8.82 -2.61
C ARG A 394 -14.25 -8.35 -1.49
N ALA A 395 -14.78 -7.63 -0.51
CA ALA A 395 -14.02 -7.20 0.65
C ALA A 395 -13.77 -8.37 1.62
N SER A 396 -12.70 -8.27 2.41
CA SER A 396 -12.40 -9.23 3.47
C SER A 396 -13.51 -9.27 4.54
N ASP A 397 -13.64 -10.39 5.24
CA ASP A 397 -14.58 -10.52 6.36
C ASP A 397 -14.33 -9.46 7.44
N ALA A 398 -13.06 -9.11 7.68
CA ALA A 398 -12.69 -8.07 8.62
C ALA A 398 -13.23 -6.70 8.18
N CYS A 399 -13.04 -6.31 6.92
CA CYS A 399 -13.54 -5.07 6.36
C CYS A 399 -15.07 -5.01 6.41
N ARG A 400 -15.76 -6.08 6.01
CA ARG A 400 -17.23 -6.18 6.09
C ARG A 400 -17.74 -6.02 7.52
N HIS A 401 -17.11 -6.67 8.49
CA HIS A 401 -17.48 -6.55 9.90
C HIS A 401 -17.32 -5.10 10.43
N ARG A 402 -16.30 -4.37 9.96
CA ARG A 402 -16.14 -2.95 10.31
C ARG A 402 -17.29 -2.11 9.77
N PHE A 403 -17.70 -2.32 8.51
CA PHE A 403 -18.87 -1.66 7.96
C PHE A 403 -20.14 -1.95 8.73
N ASP A 404 -20.42 -3.24 9.06
CA ASP A 404 -21.59 -3.63 9.83
C ASP A 404 -21.64 -2.91 11.18
N ARG A 405 -20.49 -2.80 11.86
CA ARG A 405 -20.37 -2.11 13.14
C ARG A 405 -20.61 -0.61 12.99
N ALA A 406 -19.98 0.03 12.01
CA ALA A 406 -20.17 1.45 11.73
C ALA A 406 -21.64 1.77 11.39
N PHE A 407 -22.32 0.92 10.61
CA PHE A 407 -23.75 1.07 10.33
C PHE A 407 -24.61 0.92 11.58
N MET A 408 -24.32 -0.05 12.45
CA MET A 408 -25.05 -0.21 13.72
C MET A 408 -24.91 1.04 14.58
N ASP A 409 -23.73 1.60 14.70
CA ASP A 409 -23.49 2.82 15.49
C ASP A 409 -24.31 4.01 14.95
N ILE A 410 -24.34 4.21 13.63
CA ILE A 410 -25.15 5.24 12.99
C ILE A 410 -26.66 5.01 13.23
N LEU A 411 -27.14 3.78 13.09
CA LEU A 411 -28.57 3.47 13.29
C LEU A 411 -28.99 3.70 14.75
N VAL A 412 -28.16 3.34 15.71
CA VAL A 412 -28.38 3.61 17.14
C VAL A 412 -28.44 5.11 17.41
N GLU A 413 -27.51 5.88 16.85
CA GLU A 413 -27.48 7.36 17.00
C GLU A 413 -28.75 7.99 16.39
N ARG A 414 -29.11 7.61 15.16
CA ARG A 414 -30.34 8.11 14.49
C ARG A 414 -31.61 7.74 15.22
N LEU A 415 -31.69 6.52 15.77
CA LEU A 415 -32.84 6.09 16.59
C LEU A 415 -32.94 6.87 17.89
N THR A 416 -31.82 7.09 18.56
CA THR A 416 -31.76 7.89 19.79
C THR A 416 -32.22 9.33 19.53
N LEU A 417 -31.76 9.94 18.44
CA LEU A 417 -32.15 11.29 18.04
C LEU A 417 -33.66 11.36 17.68
N ALA A 418 -34.18 10.35 16.99
CA ALA A 418 -35.59 10.27 16.66
C ALA A 418 -36.47 10.15 17.92
N ASN A 419 -36.09 9.31 18.88
CA ASN A 419 -36.78 9.15 20.15
C ASN A 419 -36.76 10.44 20.98
N SER A 420 -35.64 11.14 21.04
CA SER A 420 -35.56 12.43 21.76
C SER A 420 -36.46 13.51 21.15
N ARG A 421 -36.62 13.53 19.82
CA ARG A 421 -37.53 14.45 19.13
C ARG A 421 -39.00 14.12 19.39
N LEU A 422 -39.36 12.84 19.55
CA LEU A 422 -40.72 12.39 19.87
C LEU A 422 -41.09 12.67 21.34
N THR A 423 -40.12 12.71 22.24
CA THR A 423 -40.35 12.97 23.68
C THR A 423 -40.30 14.48 24.02
N ALA A 424 -39.87 15.32 23.08
CA ALA A 424 -39.82 16.79 23.23
C ALA A 424 -41.08 17.50 22.70
N VAL A 425 -42.09 16.77 22.23
CA VAL A 425 -43.42 17.20 21.82
C VAL A 425 -44.42 16.78 22.88
#